data_4108f2372dda89fdb59abe0d94ce2a19
#
_entry.id   4108f2372dda89fdb59abe0d94ce2a19
#
_cell.length_a   1.000
_cell.length_b   1.000
_cell.length_c   1.000
_cell.angle_alpha   90.00
_cell.angle_beta   90.00
_cell.angle_gamma   90.00
#
_symmetry.space_group_name_H-M   'P 1'
#
loop_
_entity.id
_entity.type
_entity.pdbx_description
1 polymer ?
#
loop_
_entity_poly.entity_id
_entity_poly.type
_entity_poly.pdbx_seq_one_letter_code
_entity_poly.pdbx_strand_id
1 'polypeptide(L)'
;LEKTAERAHLQEISQDKHQRYLLLICHKEALERATQCLRAHGYGISHWKARTGTPAENIRRVEEELLQNQREREDVIQSISACQSQRKKLELCQDRLQQELQKEQAREKILTDGTMIFLEGWVAQTGLSRLEEELSDILCAYEWREPDPEEIPPTLLKNQKWLSCINMVTEMYSLPAYRGGIDPNPLIFGFFVVFFGMMFADLAYGLVLWAVSLGITKKYRPKGTVGNMFQLGQYLGISTAVFGVLTGGFFGDAVYQFTTAFFPEHVITLPALINPLQDPMTIMVIALGLGVLHMLFGQCVHIY
;
A
#
# COMPACT_ATOMS: atom_id res chain seq x y z
N LEU A 1 -25.03 42.98 -32.32
CA LEU A 1 -26.40 42.62 -31.98
C LEU A 1 -27.41 43.68 -32.48
N GLU A 2 -27.12 44.97 -32.35
CA GLU A 2 -28.02 46.04 -32.82
C GLU A 2 -28.34 45.99 -34.31
N LYS A 3 -27.39 45.46 -35.14
CA LYS A 3 -27.62 45.29 -36.60
C LYS A 3 -28.32 43.98 -36.97
N THR A 4 -28.39 43.01 -36.06
CA THR A 4 -28.87 41.65 -36.37
C THR A 4 -30.21 41.32 -35.70
N ALA A 5 -30.60 42.05 -34.66
CA ALA A 5 -31.83 41.82 -33.91
C ALA A 5 -32.43 43.19 -33.45
N GLU A 6 -33.24 43.82 -34.33
CA GLU A 6 -33.90 45.12 -34.07
C GLU A 6 -34.76 45.19 -32.79
N ARG A 7 -34.99 44.07 -32.09
CA ARG A 7 -35.79 43.96 -30.87
C ARG A 7 -35.06 43.26 -29.72
N ALA A 8 -33.73 43.42 -29.63
CA ALA A 8 -32.94 42.89 -28.56
C ALA A 8 -32.06 43.98 -27.93
N HIS A 9 -32.06 44.07 -26.62
CA HIS A 9 -31.21 44.98 -25.86
C HIS A 9 -30.21 44.15 -25.03
N LEU A 10 -28.93 44.51 -25.10
CA LEU A 10 -27.86 43.87 -24.36
C LEU A 10 -27.29 44.85 -23.35
N GLN A 11 -27.31 44.50 -22.09
CA GLN A 11 -26.72 45.28 -21.03
C GLN A 11 -25.62 44.52 -20.35
N GLU A 12 -24.47 45.14 -20.18
CA GLU A 12 -23.40 44.58 -19.36
C GLU A 12 -23.70 44.83 -17.89
N ILE A 13 -23.73 43.74 -17.10
CA ILE A 13 -24.03 43.80 -15.67
C ILE A 13 -22.73 43.92 -14.87
N SER A 14 -21.73 43.11 -15.21
CA SER A 14 -20.46 43.01 -14.50
C SER A 14 -19.39 42.42 -15.40
N GLN A 15 -18.13 42.76 -15.10
CA GLN A 15 -16.96 42.21 -15.76
C GLN A 15 -15.94 41.76 -14.72
N ASP A 16 -15.41 40.57 -14.88
CA ASP A 16 -14.29 40.06 -14.13
C ASP A 16 -13.05 39.90 -15.08
N LYS A 17 -11.87 39.55 -14.52
CA LYS A 17 -10.61 39.42 -15.31
C LYS A 17 -10.72 38.47 -16.50
N HIS A 18 -11.64 37.49 -16.43
CA HIS A 18 -11.76 36.42 -17.44
C HIS A 18 -13.14 36.31 -18.07
N GLN A 19 -14.18 36.96 -17.51
CA GLN A 19 -15.57 36.81 -17.95
C GLN A 19 -16.32 38.11 -17.89
N ARG A 20 -17.27 38.30 -18.84
CA ARG A 20 -18.23 39.37 -18.85
C ARG A 20 -19.63 38.80 -18.67
N TYR A 21 -20.39 39.39 -17.79
CA TYR A 21 -21.78 39.02 -17.50
C TYR A 21 -22.73 39.96 -18.19
N LEU A 22 -23.57 39.44 -19.10
CA LEU A 22 -24.46 40.22 -19.93
C LEU A 22 -25.90 39.84 -19.65
N LEU A 23 -26.78 40.82 -19.59
CA LEU A 23 -28.23 40.65 -19.57
C LEU A 23 -28.75 40.89 -20.97
N LEU A 24 -29.39 39.88 -21.56
CA LEU A 24 -30.08 40.00 -22.84
C LEU A 24 -31.58 40.12 -22.60
N ILE A 25 -32.17 41.22 -23.02
CA ILE A 25 -33.61 41.40 -23.05
C ILE A 25 -34.04 41.43 -24.52
N CYS A 26 -34.86 40.49 -24.93
CA CYS A 26 -35.31 40.43 -26.32
C CYS A 26 -36.75 39.91 -26.44
N HIS A 27 -37.40 40.25 -27.55
CA HIS A 27 -38.70 39.68 -27.89
C HIS A 27 -38.58 38.18 -28.19
N LYS A 28 -39.62 37.38 -27.86
CA LYS A 28 -39.60 35.92 -28.01
C LYS A 28 -39.17 35.46 -29.41
N GLU A 29 -39.62 36.13 -30.48
CA GLU A 29 -39.26 35.81 -31.84
C GLU A 29 -37.80 36.07 -32.22
N ALA A 30 -37.16 36.99 -31.49
CA ALA A 30 -35.74 37.34 -31.70
C ALA A 30 -34.77 36.47 -30.83
N LEU A 31 -35.29 35.69 -29.89
CA LEU A 31 -34.49 34.93 -28.92
C LEU A 31 -33.50 33.96 -29.56
N GLU A 32 -33.95 33.16 -30.53
CA GLU A 32 -33.09 32.17 -31.18
C GLU A 32 -31.95 32.80 -31.97
N ARG A 33 -32.26 33.88 -32.73
CA ARG A 33 -31.24 34.61 -33.50
C ARG A 33 -30.23 35.33 -32.61
N ALA A 34 -30.70 35.93 -31.53
CA ALA A 34 -29.85 36.60 -30.57
C ALA A 34 -28.96 35.61 -29.82
N THR A 35 -29.48 34.43 -29.44
CA THR A 35 -28.73 33.38 -28.78
C THR A 35 -27.67 32.75 -29.71
N GLN A 36 -28.01 32.53 -30.98
CA GLN A 36 -27.06 32.02 -31.95
C GLN A 36 -25.90 32.99 -32.20
N CYS A 37 -26.24 34.29 -32.32
CA CYS A 37 -25.25 35.34 -32.48
C CYS A 37 -24.28 35.40 -31.27
N LEU A 38 -24.80 35.30 -30.04
CA LEU A 38 -24.00 35.31 -28.83
C LEU A 38 -23.12 34.05 -28.75
N ARG A 39 -23.63 32.86 -29.06
CA ARG A 39 -22.84 31.62 -29.11
C ARG A 39 -21.71 31.67 -30.12
N ALA A 40 -21.95 32.26 -31.32
CA ALA A 40 -20.93 32.45 -32.33
C ALA A 40 -19.75 33.34 -31.85
N HIS A 41 -19.99 34.19 -30.83
CA HIS A 41 -18.98 35.03 -30.18
C HIS A 41 -18.47 34.44 -28.87
N GLY A 42 -18.71 33.18 -28.58
CA GLY A 42 -18.17 32.49 -27.41
C GLY A 42 -18.95 32.71 -26.10
N TYR A 43 -20.15 33.26 -26.15
CA TYR A 43 -20.98 33.43 -24.96
C TYR A 43 -21.84 32.21 -24.71
N GLY A 44 -21.85 31.75 -23.45
CA GLY A 44 -22.71 30.68 -22.96
C GLY A 44 -23.91 31.20 -22.18
N ILE A 45 -25.02 30.46 -22.22
CA ILE A 45 -26.20 30.77 -21.40
C ILE A 45 -25.95 30.26 -19.99
N SER A 46 -26.02 31.16 -18.99
CA SER A 46 -25.98 30.77 -17.59
C SER A 46 -27.34 30.22 -17.15
N HIS A 47 -27.38 28.98 -16.70
CA HIS A 47 -28.58 28.36 -16.13
C HIS A 47 -28.75 28.81 -14.68
N TRP A 48 -29.48 29.90 -14.49
CA TRP A 48 -29.85 30.37 -13.18
C TRP A 48 -30.98 29.49 -12.62
N LYS A 49 -30.73 28.87 -11.48
CA LYS A 49 -31.84 28.31 -10.70
C LYS A 49 -32.64 29.47 -10.13
N ALA A 50 -33.94 29.51 -10.44
CA ALA A 50 -34.82 30.51 -9.86
C ALA A 50 -34.77 30.43 -8.32
N ARG A 51 -34.25 31.49 -7.67
CA ARG A 51 -34.23 31.62 -6.21
C ARG A 51 -35.20 32.76 -5.86
N THR A 52 -35.94 32.58 -4.78
CA THR A 52 -36.83 33.62 -4.22
C THR A 52 -36.01 34.64 -3.46
N GLY A 53 -36.34 35.90 -3.56
CA GLY A 53 -35.67 36.99 -2.86
C GLY A 53 -34.56 37.68 -3.66
N THR A 54 -33.99 38.71 -3.11
CA THR A 54 -32.88 39.46 -3.70
C THR A 54 -31.55 38.69 -3.60
N PRO A 55 -30.57 38.96 -4.48
CA PRO A 55 -29.23 38.35 -4.34
C PRO A 55 -28.60 38.60 -2.99
N ALA A 56 -28.76 39.78 -2.41
CA ALA A 56 -28.20 40.12 -1.10
C ALA A 56 -28.82 39.29 0.03
N GLU A 57 -30.15 39.08 0.00
CA GLU A 57 -30.84 38.20 0.98
C GLU A 57 -30.39 36.75 0.86
N ASN A 58 -30.20 36.26 -0.37
CA ASN A 58 -29.72 34.92 -0.60
C ASN A 58 -28.26 34.70 -0.12
N ILE A 59 -27.39 35.69 -0.34
CA ILE A 59 -26.02 35.68 0.17
C ILE A 59 -26.02 35.59 1.70
N ARG A 60 -26.77 36.50 2.35
CA ARG A 60 -26.88 36.55 3.81
C ARG A 60 -27.40 35.22 4.39
N ARG A 61 -28.43 34.62 3.77
CA ARG A 61 -28.96 33.33 4.20
C ARG A 61 -27.94 32.22 4.08
N VAL A 62 -27.20 32.17 2.96
CA VAL A 62 -26.16 31.16 2.76
C VAL A 62 -24.98 31.34 3.74
N GLU A 63 -24.62 32.61 4.05
CA GLU A 63 -23.60 32.90 5.06
C GLU A 63 -24.05 32.46 6.47
N GLU A 64 -25.32 32.68 6.83
CA GLU A 64 -25.88 32.20 8.10
C GLU A 64 -25.91 30.66 8.17
N GLU A 65 -26.37 30.01 7.10
CA GLU A 65 -26.36 28.54 6.99
C GLU A 65 -24.92 27.97 7.09
N LEU A 66 -23.95 28.61 6.46
CA LEU A 66 -22.55 28.21 6.50
C LEU A 66 -21.95 28.34 7.90
N LEU A 67 -22.27 29.44 8.59
CA LEU A 67 -21.84 29.65 9.98
C LEU A 67 -22.46 28.62 10.93
N GLN A 68 -23.75 28.30 10.73
CA GLN A 68 -24.42 27.29 11.52
C GLN A 68 -23.81 25.92 11.27
N ASN A 69 -23.57 25.55 10.03
CA ASN A 69 -22.93 24.28 9.67
C ASN A 69 -21.52 24.15 10.25
N GLN A 70 -20.76 25.26 10.28
CA GLN A 70 -19.45 25.28 10.94
C GLN A 70 -19.55 24.99 12.44
N ARG A 71 -20.50 25.61 13.14
CA ARG A 71 -20.73 25.34 14.58
C ARG A 71 -21.13 23.90 14.83
N GLU A 72 -22.08 23.37 14.07
CA GLU A 72 -22.51 21.98 14.18
C GLU A 72 -21.32 21.00 13.94
N ARG A 73 -20.45 21.32 12.98
CA ARG A 73 -19.25 20.55 12.72
C ARG A 73 -18.27 20.58 13.90
N GLU A 74 -18.07 21.73 14.52
CA GLU A 74 -17.22 21.89 15.70
C GLU A 74 -17.77 21.09 16.90
N ASP A 75 -19.09 21.15 17.13
CA ASP A 75 -19.75 20.40 18.19
C ASP A 75 -19.63 18.89 17.99
N VAL A 76 -19.76 18.39 16.76
CA VAL A 76 -19.55 16.99 16.43
C VAL A 76 -18.08 16.58 16.66
N ILE A 77 -17.12 17.41 16.25
CA ILE A 77 -15.70 17.14 16.48
C ILE A 77 -15.38 17.08 17.97
N GLN A 78 -15.94 17.99 18.77
CA GLN A 78 -15.78 17.97 20.23
C GLN A 78 -16.40 16.71 20.85
N SER A 79 -17.57 16.31 20.40
CA SER A 79 -18.24 15.08 20.86
C SER A 79 -17.41 13.84 20.55
N ILE A 80 -16.84 13.74 19.34
CA ILE A 80 -15.92 12.66 18.96
C ILE A 80 -14.66 12.68 19.83
N SER A 81 -14.09 13.87 20.05
CA SER A 81 -12.89 14.03 20.89
C SER A 81 -13.14 13.62 22.34
N ALA A 82 -14.32 13.91 22.90
CA ALA A 82 -14.71 13.46 24.24
C ALA A 82 -14.75 11.93 24.36
N CYS A 83 -15.09 11.23 23.28
CA CYS A 83 -15.11 9.76 23.24
C CYS A 83 -13.71 9.12 23.13
N GLN A 84 -12.64 9.90 22.92
CA GLN A 84 -11.27 9.38 22.70
C GLN A 84 -10.79 8.50 23.87
N SER A 85 -11.16 8.84 25.10
CA SER A 85 -10.78 8.05 26.29
C SER A 85 -11.41 6.64 26.31
N GLN A 86 -12.51 6.44 25.58
CA GLN A 86 -13.21 5.16 25.49
C GLN A 86 -12.71 4.27 24.36
N ARG A 87 -11.89 4.80 23.45
CA ARG A 87 -11.38 4.08 22.27
C ARG A 87 -10.73 2.74 22.65
N LYS A 88 -9.84 2.74 23.63
CA LYS A 88 -9.18 1.51 24.08
C LYS A 88 -10.15 0.45 24.62
N LYS A 89 -11.22 0.88 25.27
CA LYS A 89 -12.26 -0.04 25.76
C LYS A 89 -13.04 -0.65 24.61
N LEU A 90 -13.33 0.13 23.56
CA LEU A 90 -13.99 -0.35 22.36
C LEU A 90 -13.11 -1.33 21.59
N GLU A 91 -11.82 -1.03 21.43
CA GLU A 91 -10.85 -1.93 20.80
C GLU A 91 -10.75 -3.27 21.54
N LEU A 92 -10.66 -3.26 22.87
CA LEU A 92 -10.67 -4.48 23.69
C LEU A 92 -12.00 -5.25 23.58
N CYS A 93 -13.12 -4.55 23.53
CA CYS A 93 -14.42 -5.17 23.33
C CYS A 93 -14.54 -5.83 21.96
N GLN A 94 -14.05 -5.14 20.92
CA GLN A 94 -13.99 -5.67 19.57
C GLN A 94 -13.14 -6.94 19.50
N ASP A 95 -11.94 -6.91 20.07
CA ASP A 95 -11.04 -8.07 20.10
C ASP A 95 -11.70 -9.27 20.80
N ARG A 96 -12.36 -9.03 21.93
CA ARG A 96 -13.08 -10.08 22.65
C ARG A 96 -14.22 -10.67 21.83
N LEU A 97 -15.07 -9.83 21.24
CA LEU A 97 -16.18 -10.29 20.39
C LEU A 97 -15.65 -11.05 19.16
N GLN A 98 -14.54 -10.62 18.59
CA GLN A 98 -13.91 -11.32 17.47
C GLN A 98 -13.37 -12.69 17.90
N GLN A 99 -12.78 -12.81 19.08
CA GLN A 99 -12.37 -14.11 19.64
C GLN A 99 -13.57 -15.04 19.91
N GLU A 100 -14.66 -14.52 20.46
CA GLU A 100 -15.89 -15.29 20.68
C GLU A 100 -16.48 -15.77 19.35
N LEU A 101 -16.53 -14.89 18.34
CA LEU A 101 -16.99 -15.24 17.00
C LEU A 101 -16.13 -16.35 16.38
N GLN A 102 -14.80 -16.24 16.49
CA GLN A 102 -13.90 -17.30 16.00
C GLN A 102 -14.11 -18.63 16.70
N LYS A 103 -14.37 -18.62 18.00
CA LYS A 103 -14.70 -19.84 18.75
C LYS A 103 -16.00 -20.48 18.28
N GLU A 104 -17.05 -19.68 18.06
CA GLU A 104 -18.32 -20.22 17.56
C GLU A 104 -18.19 -20.73 16.11
N GLN A 105 -17.46 -20.02 15.26
CA GLN A 105 -17.15 -20.50 13.92
C GLN A 105 -16.32 -21.80 13.91
N ALA A 106 -15.42 -21.96 14.88
CA ALA A 106 -14.70 -23.21 15.05
C ALA A 106 -15.64 -24.32 15.51
N ARG A 107 -16.57 -24.04 16.44
CA ARG A 107 -17.57 -25.01 16.90
C ARG A 107 -18.49 -25.52 15.79
N GLU A 108 -18.89 -24.67 14.86
CA GLU A 108 -19.68 -25.08 13.70
C GLU A 108 -18.96 -26.10 12.79
N LYS A 109 -17.63 -26.09 12.79
CA LYS A 109 -16.80 -26.99 11.99
C LYS A 109 -16.44 -28.29 12.69
N ILE A 110 -16.71 -28.39 13.97
CA ILE A 110 -16.37 -29.54 14.78
C ILE A 110 -17.48 -30.61 14.65
N LEU A 111 -17.08 -31.83 14.33
CA LEU A 111 -17.99 -32.98 14.38
C LEU A 111 -18.27 -33.34 15.81
N THR A 112 -19.55 -33.39 16.20
CA THR A 112 -19.98 -33.77 17.52
C THR A 112 -21.24 -34.64 17.44
N ASP A 113 -21.34 -35.63 18.33
CA ASP A 113 -22.57 -36.40 18.55
C ASP A 113 -23.36 -35.90 19.77
N GLY A 114 -22.99 -34.75 20.34
CA GLY A 114 -23.61 -34.14 21.52
C GLY A 114 -22.91 -34.51 22.84
N THR A 115 -22.18 -35.60 22.90
CA THR A 115 -21.41 -36.06 24.09
C THR A 115 -19.90 -36.04 23.83
N MET A 116 -19.48 -36.32 22.62
CA MET A 116 -18.07 -36.34 22.18
C MET A 116 -17.82 -35.35 21.05
N ILE A 117 -16.60 -34.86 21.01
CA ILE A 117 -16.10 -33.95 19.99
C ILE A 117 -14.98 -34.70 19.25
N PHE A 118 -15.09 -34.71 17.92
CA PHE A 118 -14.05 -35.29 17.05
C PHE A 118 -13.27 -34.19 16.38
N LEU A 119 -11.94 -34.21 16.55
CA LEU A 119 -11.02 -33.28 15.96
C LEU A 119 -9.99 -34.05 15.16
N GLU A 120 -9.81 -33.68 13.91
CA GLU A 120 -8.76 -34.16 13.06
C GLU A 120 -7.87 -32.99 12.64
N GLY A 121 -6.56 -33.19 12.67
CA GLY A 121 -5.61 -32.14 12.35
C GLY A 121 -4.22 -32.66 12.04
N TRP A 122 -3.39 -31.77 11.51
CA TRP A 122 -2.00 -32.07 11.16
C TRP A 122 -1.06 -31.52 12.22
N VAL A 123 -0.11 -32.35 12.65
CA VAL A 123 0.95 -31.96 13.57
C VAL A 123 2.30 -32.25 12.97
N ALA A 124 3.23 -31.32 13.13
CA ALA A 124 4.62 -31.57 12.72
C ALA A 124 5.25 -32.60 13.66
N GLN A 125 6.00 -33.57 13.12
CA GLN A 125 6.66 -34.61 13.89
C GLN A 125 7.53 -34.04 15.03
N THR A 126 8.14 -32.89 14.85
CA THR A 126 8.95 -32.21 15.89
C THR A 126 8.11 -31.63 17.05
N GLY A 127 6.81 -31.47 16.87
CA GLY A 127 5.87 -30.98 17.87
C GLY A 127 5.08 -32.08 18.59
N LEU A 128 5.21 -33.34 18.14
CA LEU A 128 4.39 -34.44 18.61
C LEU A 128 4.54 -34.64 20.13
N SER A 129 5.75 -34.76 20.64
CA SER A 129 6.01 -34.99 22.08
C SER A 129 5.45 -33.90 22.98
N ARG A 130 5.50 -32.64 22.52
CA ARG A 130 4.91 -31.52 23.26
C ARG A 130 3.39 -31.57 23.25
N LEU A 131 2.79 -31.97 22.13
CA LEU A 131 1.34 -32.12 22.04
C LEU A 131 0.84 -33.27 22.91
N GLU A 132 1.57 -34.41 22.98
CA GLU A 132 1.27 -35.52 23.88
C GLU A 132 1.31 -35.08 25.34
N GLU A 133 2.30 -34.29 25.73
CA GLU A 133 2.40 -33.74 27.09
C GLU A 133 1.17 -32.85 27.41
N GLU A 134 0.80 -31.96 26.51
CA GLU A 134 -0.37 -31.10 26.70
C GLU A 134 -1.72 -31.89 26.69
N LEU A 135 -1.83 -32.96 25.90
CA LEU A 135 -2.99 -33.81 25.82
C LEU A 135 -3.14 -34.71 27.07
N SER A 136 -2.05 -35.06 27.77
CA SER A 136 -2.08 -35.88 28.96
C SER A 136 -2.90 -35.25 30.10
N ASP A 137 -3.02 -33.93 30.12
CA ASP A 137 -3.81 -33.17 31.10
C ASP A 137 -5.29 -33.07 30.72
N ILE A 138 -5.66 -33.54 29.53
CA ILE A 138 -7.04 -33.44 29.00
C ILE A 138 -7.63 -34.84 28.89
N LEU A 139 -8.89 -35.02 29.37
CA LEU A 139 -9.60 -36.27 29.18
C LEU A 139 -9.97 -36.46 27.71
N CYS A 140 -9.09 -37.03 26.91
CA CYS A 140 -9.28 -37.31 25.49
C CYS A 140 -8.61 -38.64 25.10
N ALA A 141 -9.13 -39.25 24.05
CA ALA A 141 -8.47 -40.34 23.35
C ALA A 141 -7.95 -39.81 22.03
N TYR A 142 -6.72 -40.17 21.67
CA TYR A 142 -6.12 -39.73 20.42
C TYR A 142 -5.37 -40.88 19.74
N GLU A 143 -5.31 -40.81 18.45
CA GLU A 143 -4.57 -41.75 17.59
C GLU A 143 -3.71 -40.96 16.58
N TRP A 144 -2.49 -41.41 16.40
CA TRP A 144 -1.56 -40.86 15.40
C TRP A 144 -1.56 -41.76 14.17
N ARG A 145 -1.78 -41.14 13.01
CA ARG A 145 -1.61 -41.85 11.72
C ARG A 145 -0.71 -41.08 10.77
N GLU A 146 -0.03 -41.76 9.92
CA GLU A 146 0.68 -41.13 8.81
C GLU A 146 -0.31 -40.71 7.72
N PRO A 147 0.00 -39.61 6.95
CA PRO A 147 -0.86 -39.17 5.87
C PRO A 147 -1.03 -40.27 4.81
N ASP A 148 -2.25 -40.53 4.41
CA ASP A 148 -2.53 -41.41 3.28
C ASP A 148 -1.94 -40.87 1.96
N PRO A 149 -1.61 -41.73 0.95
CA PRO A 149 -1.09 -41.27 -0.33
C PRO A 149 -1.93 -40.23 -1.04
N GLU A 150 -3.24 -40.23 -0.85
CA GLU A 150 -4.20 -39.31 -1.46
C GLU A 150 -4.38 -38.01 -0.65
N GLU A 151 -3.97 -38.00 0.61
CA GLU A 151 -4.04 -36.81 1.46
C GLU A 151 -2.91 -35.84 1.18
N ILE A 152 -3.24 -34.56 1.20
CA ILE A 152 -2.27 -33.46 0.99
C ILE A 152 -2.13 -32.67 2.32
N PRO A 153 -1.21 -33.09 3.20
CA PRO A 153 -0.94 -32.34 4.43
C PRO A 153 -0.35 -30.95 4.11
N PRO A 154 -0.57 -29.98 5.00
CA PRO A 154 0.03 -28.67 4.84
C PRO A 154 1.55 -28.75 4.96
N THR A 155 2.26 -28.10 4.05
CA THR A 155 3.73 -28.06 4.07
C THR A 155 4.23 -27.10 5.14
N LEU A 156 5.09 -27.59 6.03
CA LEU A 156 5.82 -26.77 6.99
C LEU A 156 7.28 -26.64 6.54
N LEU A 157 7.70 -25.43 6.21
CA LEU A 157 9.07 -25.14 5.83
C LEU A 157 9.97 -25.08 7.07
N LYS A 158 11.03 -25.91 7.10
CA LYS A 158 12.03 -25.92 8.18
C LYS A 158 13.34 -25.37 7.65
N ASN A 159 13.50 -24.07 7.73
CA ASN A 159 14.70 -23.38 7.29
C ASN A 159 15.62 -22.98 8.46
N GLN A 160 16.89 -22.73 8.15
CA GLN A 160 17.82 -22.13 9.10
C GLN A 160 17.36 -20.72 9.47
N LYS A 161 17.66 -20.27 10.69
CA LYS A 161 17.17 -18.98 11.23
C LYS A 161 17.43 -17.78 10.32
N TRP A 162 18.59 -17.74 9.64
CA TRP A 162 18.94 -16.65 8.74
C TRP A 162 18.14 -16.69 7.43
N LEU A 163 17.73 -17.88 6.98
CA LEU A 163 16.97 -18.09 5.76
C LEU A 163 15.45 -18.01 5.99
N SER A 164 15.01 -18.26 7.22
CA SER A 164 13.57 -18.23 7.54
C SER A 164 12.91 -16.85 7.30
N CYS A 165 13.71 -15.80 7.17
CA CYS A 165 13.18 -14.46 6.83
C CYS A 165 12.50 -14.41 5.46
N ILE A 166 12.89 -15.28 4.49
CA ILE A 166 12.28 -15.34 3.16
C ILE A 166 10.99 -16.18 3.13
N ASN A 167 10.70 -16.98 4.18
CA ASN A 167 9.48 -17.80 4.25
C ASN A 167 8.22 -16.97 3.97
N MET A 168 8.18 -15.73 4.48
CA MET A 168 7.07 -14.81 4.24
C MET A 168 6.83 -14.57 2.73
N VAL A 169 7.89 -14.43 1.96
CA VAL A 169 7.78 -14.23 0.50
C VAL A 169 7.24 -15.50 -0.16
N THR A 170 7.76 -16.66 0.23
CA THR A 170 7.29 -17.95 -0.29
C THR A 170 5.83 -18.21 0.06
N GLU A 171 5.41 -17.91 1.30
CA GLU A 171 4.01 -18.04 1.75
C GLU A 171 3.05 -17.11 0.97
N MET A 172 3.51 -15.92 0.54
CA MET A 172 2.71 -15.00 -0.27
C MET A 172 2.43 -15.54 -1.68
N TYR A 173 3.34 -16.32 -2.25
CA TYR A 173 3.16 -16.90 -3.59
C TYR A 173 2.46 -18.25 -3.52
N SER A 174 3.10 -19.24 -2.97
CA SER A 174 2.53 -20.55 -2.60
C SER A 174 3.60 -21.41 -1.93
N LEU A 175 3.17 -22.27 -1.01
CA LEU A 175 4.05 -23.27 -0.44
C LEU A 175 4.30 -24.40 -1.43
N PRO A 176 5.50 -25.01 -1.45
CA PRO A 176 5.77 -26.16 -2.29
C PRO A 176 4.90 -27.36 -1.88
N ALA A 177 4.68 -28.29 -2.80
CA ALA A 177 3.92 -29.50 -2.50
C ALA A 177 4.59 -30.31 -1.39
N TYR A 178 3.80 -30.92 -0.52
CA TYR A 178 4.31 -31.74 0.61
C TYR A 178 5.15 -32.91 0.13
N ARG A 179 4.73 -33.58 -0.95
CA ARG A 179 5.45 -34.72 -1.56
C ARG A 179 6.14 -34.25 -2.85
N GLY A 180 7.46 -34.45 -2.89
CA GLY A 180 8.26 -34.11 -4.08
C GLY A 180 8.50 -32.64 -4.33
N GLY A 181 8.00 -31.73 -3.45
CA GLY A 181 8.28 -30.30 -3.56
C GLY A 181 9.70 -29.97 -3.07
N ILE A 182 10.37 -29.11 -3.82
CA ILE A 182 11.68 -28.56 -3.43
C ILE A 182 11.44 -27.26 -2.65
N ASP A 183 12.16 -27.06 -1.53
CA ASP A 183 12.11 -25.78 -0.82
C ASP A 183 12.76 -24.68 -1.67
N PRO A 184 12.00 -23.68 -2.13
CA PRO A 184 12.52 -22.62 -2.98
C PRO A 184 13.36 -21.58 -2.21
N ASN A 185 13.28 -21.53 -0.88
CA ASN A 185 13.88 -20.47 -0.08
C ASN A 185 15.40 -20.34 -0.23
N PRO A 186 16.19 -21.42 -0.16
CA PRO A 186 17.64 -21.33 -0.38
C PRO A 186 17.99 -20.81 -1.77
N LEU A 187 17.17 -21.14 -2.76
CA LEU A 187 17.40 -20.83 -4.16
C LEU A 187 17.01 -19.37 -4.47
N ILE A 188 15.87 -18.93 -3.96
CA ILE A 188 15.32 -17.60 -4.20
C ILE A 188 16.07 -16.52 -3.40
N PHE A 189 16.48 -16.81 -2.17
CA PHE A 189 17.03 -15.81 -1.25
C PHE A 189 18.18 -15.01 -1.86
N GLY A 190 19.16 -15.68 -2.47
CA GLY A 190 20.32 -15.02 -3.08
C GLY A 190 19.93 -14.07 -4.20
N PHE A 191 19.13 -14.56 -5.14
CA PHE A 191 18.64 -13.75 -6.25
C PHE A 191 17.77 -12.59 -5.78
N PHE A 192 16.87 -12.83 -4.82
CA PHE A 192 15.98 -11.81 -4.27
C PHE A 192 16.75 -10.64 -3.65
N VAL A 193 17.77 -10.94 -2.83
CA VAL A 193 18.62 -9.94 -2.18
C VAL A 193 19.43 -9.15 -3.21
N VAL A 194 19.99 -9.83 -4.22
CA VAL A 194 20.78 -9.18 -5.28
C VAL A 194 19.91 -8.30 -6.16
N PHE A 195 18.77 -8.79 -6.63
CA PHE A 195 17.85 -8.00 -7.47
C PHE A 195 17.32 -6.78 -6.74
N PHE A 196 16.93 -6.96 -5.48
CA PHE A 196 16.44 -5.84 -4.67
C PHE A 196 17.52 -4.76 -4.50
N GLY A 197 18.74 -5.17 -4.14
CA GLY A 197 19.87 -4.25 -3.98
C GLY A 197 20.20 -3.50 -5.27
N MET A 198 20.21 -4.21 -6.40
CA MET A 198 20.49 -3.61 -7.71
C MET A 198 19.38 -2.66 -8.17
N MET A 199 18.11 -3.00 -7.87
CA MET A 199 16.97 -2.17 -8.25
C MET A 199 16.96 -0.81 -7.52
N PHE A 200 17.30 -0.80 -6.23
CA PHE A 200 17.35 0.43 -5.45
C PHE A 200 18.71 1.14 -5.53
N ALA A 201 19.80 0.41 -5.54
CA ALA A 201 21.19 0.84 -5.76
C ALA A 201 21.56 2.21 -5.15
N ASP A 202 21.25 2.43 -3.87
CA ASP A 202 21.48 3.69 -3.16
C ASP A 202 22.01 3.44 -1.75
N LEU A 203 23.17 4.02 -1.43
CA LEU A 203 23.83 3.83 -0.14
C LEU A 203 23.00 4.36 1.03
N ALA A 204 22.45 5.57 0.88
CA ALA A 204 21.74 6.22 1.98
C ALA A 204 20.41 5.54 2.27
N TYR A 205 19.61 5.22 1.25
CA TYR A 205 18.37 4.47 1.42
C TYR A 205 18.64 3.07 1.99
N GLY A 206 19.71 2.40 1.54
CA GLY A 206 20.13 1.10 2.07
C GLY A 206 20.45 1.16 3.57
N LEU A 207 21.22 2.16 4.00
CA LEU A 207 21.55 2.38 5.41
C LEU A 207 20.33 2.74 6.25
N VAL A 208 19.41 3.56 5.73
CA VAL A 208 18.16 3.89 6.42
C VAL A 208 17.31 2.64 6.60
N LEU A 209 17.10 1.85 5.55
CA LEU A 209 16.33 0.61 5.60
C LEU A 209 16.94 -0.36 6.63
N TRP A 210 18.25 -0.53 6.59
CA TRP A 210 18.98 -1.38 7.53
C TRP A 210 18.82 -0.89 8.98
N ALA A 211 19.06 0.40 9.23
CA ALA A 211 19.01 0.98 10.57
C ALA A 211 17.59 0.92 11.17
N VAL A 212 16.56 1.24 10.38
CA VAL A 212 15.15 1.15 10.81
C VAL A 212 14.79 -0.31 11.13
N SER A 213 15.11 -1.25 10.23
CA SER A 213 14.83 -2.67 10.44
C SER A 213 15.56 -3.22 11.67
N LEU A 214 16.83 -2.85 11.86
CA LEU A 214 17.63 -3.23 13.02
C LEU A 214 17.07 -2.62 14.31
N GLY A 215 16.71 -1.34 14.28
CA GLY A 215 16.15 -0.61 15.42
C GLY A 215 14.83 -1.24 15.90
N ILE A 216 13.93 -1.56 14.97
CA ILE A 216 12.64 -2.21 15.28
C ILE A 216 12.90 -3.62 15.84
N THR A 217 13.77 -4.40 15.22
CA THR A 217 14.11 -5.75 15.68
C THR A 217 14.69 -5.75 17.08
N LYS A 218 15.59 -4.81 17.42
CA LYS A 218 16.19 -4.70 18.76
C LYS A 218 15.21 -4.18 19.80
N LYS A 219 14.40 -3.15 19.46
CA LYS A 219 13.50 -2.48 20.42
C LYS A 219 12.26 -3.30 20.71
N TYR A 220 11.58 -3.78 19.67
CA TYR A 220 10.27 -4.43 19.81
C TYR A 220 10.32 -5.95 19.78
N ARG A 221 11.43 -6.54 19.29
CA ARG A 221 11.63 -7.99 19.16
C ARG A 221 10.42 -8.73 18.56
N PRO A 222 9.91 -8.29 17.40
CA PRO A 222 8.75 -8.89 16.79
C PRO A 222 9.00 -10.38 16.50
N LYS A 223 7.97 -11.20 16.70
CA LYS A 223 8.02 -12.65 16.46
C LYS A 223 7.18 -13.00 15.23
N GLY A 224 7.37 -14.21 14.70
CA GLY A 224 6.62 -14.72 13.55
C GLY A 224 6.92 -13.95 12.27
N THR A 225 5.93 -13.83 11.40
CA THR A 225 6.04 -13.23 10.05
C THR A 225 6.56 -11.79 10.08
N VAL A 226 6.14 -10.98 11.06
CA VAL A 226 6.62 -9.61 11.21
C VAL A 226 8.11 -9.57 11.57
N GLY A 227 8.56 -10.48 12.44
CA GLY A 227 9.98 -10.62 12.76
C GLY A 227 10.81 -10.97 11.53
N ASN A 228 10.34 -11.91 10.74
CA ASN A 228 10.95 -12.33 9.49
C ASN A 228 11.04 -11.17 8.48
N MET A 229 10.00 -10.35 8.36
CA MET A 229 9.98 -9.17 7.48
C MET A 229 11.10 -8.17 7.83
N PHE A 230 11.28 -7.84 9.11
CA PHE A 230 12.34 -6.92 9.51
C PHE A 230 13.74 -7.55 9.40
N GLN A 231 13.87 -8.85 9.60
CA GLN A 231 15.13 -9.55 9.37
C GLN A 231 15.48 -9.54 7.86
N LEU A 232 14.52 -9.80 6.98
CA LEU A 232 14.71 -9.67 5.53
C LEU A 232 15.09 -8.22 5.17
N GLY A 233 14.42 -7.22 5.73
CA GLY A 233 14.74 -5.80 5.54
C GLY A 233 16.19 -5.44 5.88
N GLN A 234 16.80 -6.09 6.87
CA GLN A 234 18.22 -5.90 7.18
C GLN A 234 19.13 -6.38 6.04
N TYR A 235 18.87 -7.58 5.48
CA TYR A 235 19.63 -8.11 4.35
C TYR A 235 19.43 -7.25 3.09
N LEU A 236 18.21 -6.82 2.82
CA LEU A 236 17.88 -5.97 1.69
C LEU A 236 18.55 -4.60 1.84
N GLY A 237 18.55 -4.02 3.04
CA GLY A 237 19.21 -2.75 3.33
C GLY A 237 20.73 -2.82 3.10
N ILE A 238 21.38 -3.89 3.56
CA ILE A 238 22.81 -4.11 3.31
C ILE A 238 23.08 -4.26 1.80
N SER A 239 22.30 -5.07 1.09
CA SER A 239 22.46 -5.25 -0.35
C SER A 239 22.30 -3.93 -1.10
N THR A 240 21.25 -3.15 -0.79
CA THR A 240 21.01 -1.84 -1.38
C THR A 240 22.19 -0.89 -1.13
N ALA A 241 22.74 -0.88 0.09
CA ALA A 241 23.91 -0.06 0.41
C ALA A 241 25.16 -0.49 -0.38
N VAL A 242 25.41 -1.79 -0.53
CA VAL A 242 26.53 -2.32 -1.32
C VAL A 242 26.40 -1.90 -2.79
N PHE A 243 25.22 -2.11 -3.40
CA PHE A 243 24.98 -1.65 -4.76
C PHE A 243 25.03 -0.13 -4.90
N GLY A 244 24.57 0.62 -3.88
CA GLY A 244 24.70 2.07 -3.82
C GLY A 244 26.15 2.55 -3.84
N VAL A 245 27.07 1.86 -3.16
CA VAL A 245 28.51 2.15 -3.25
C VAL A 245 29.04 1.85 -4.66
N LEU A 246 28.62 0.76 -5.28
CA LEU A 246 29.07 0.37 -6.62
C LEU A 246 28.58 1.35 -7.69
N THR A 247 27.39 1.92 -7.52
CA THR A 247 26.77 2.85 -8.47
C THR A 247 27.03 4.32 -8.13
N GLY A 248 27.58 4.60 -6.94
CA GLY A 248 27.82 5.97 -6.47
C GLY A 248 26.54 6.73 -6.09
N GLY A 249 25.43 6.03 -5.84
CA GLY A 249 24.16 6.60 -5.43
C GLY A 249 24.13 6.95 -3.93
N PHE A 250 23.79 8.20 -3.61
CA PHE A 250 23.56 8.66 -2.24
C PHE A 250 22.37 9.63 -2.23
N PHE A 251 21.20 9.16 -1.84
CA PHE A 251 19.92 9.82 -2.10
C PHE A 251 19.78 10.23 -3.58
N GLY A 252 20.05 9.27 -4.47
CA GLY A 252 20.24 9.54 -5.90
C GLY A 252 21.55 10.29 -6.16
N ASP A 253 21.47 11.48 -6.72
CA ASP A 253 22.60 12.40 -7.00
C ASP A 253 22.60 13.64 -6.08
N ALA A 254 21.98 13.55 -4.91
CA ALA A 254 21.80 14.68 -3.98
C ALA A 254 23.13 15.33 -3.60
N VAL A 255 24.20 14.56 -3.40
CA VAL A 255 25.53 15.11 -3.07
C VAL A 255 26.04 16.00 -4.20
N TYR A 256 25.94 15.56 -5.44
CA TYR A 256 26.35 16.33 -6.61
C TYR A 256 25.53 17.60 -6.76
N GLN A 257 24.21 17.52 -6.67
CA GLN A 257 23.33 18.68 -6.79
C GLN A 257 23.54 19.69 -5.66
N PHE A 258 23.68 19.20 -4.41
CA PHE A 258 23.94 20.07 -3.26
C PHE A 258 25.28 20.80 -3.38
N THR A 259 26.35 20.08 -3.71
CA THR A 259 27.67 20.68 -3.85
C THR A 259 27.75 21.66 -5.01
N THR A 260 27.09 21.37 -6.12
CA THR A 260 27.00 22.28 -7.28
C THR A 260 26.24 23.56 -6.95
N ALA A 261 25.15 23.46 -6.14
CA ALA A 261 24.33 24.61 -5.79
C ALA A 261 24.96 25.51 -4.72
N PHE A 262 25.64 24.94 -3.72
CA PHE A 262 26.14 25.68 -2.56
C PHE A 262 27.67 25.90 -2.58
N PHE A 263 28.43 25.03 -3.27
CA PHE A 263 29.89 25.06 -3.33
C PHE A 263 30.40 24.82 -4.75
N PRO A 264 30.13 25.73 -5.70
CA PRO A 264 30.43 25.49 -7.12
C PRO A 264 31.92 25.31 -7.42
N GLU A 265 32.82 25.80 -6.55
CA GLU A 265 34.27 25.61 -6.67
C GLU A 265 34.74 24.23 -6.20
N HIS A 266 33.93 23.49 -5.42
CA HIS A 266 34.27 22.19 -4.84
C HIS A 266 33.17 21.19 -5.07
N VAL A 267 32.91 20.84 -6.32
CA VAL A 267 31.91 19.86 -6.69
C VAL A 267 32.41 18.45 -6.35
N ILE A 268 31.70 17.76 -5.46
CA ILE A 268 32.02 16.40 -5.02
C ILE A 268 31.26 15.41 -5.90
N THR A 269 31.98 14.59 -6.64
CA THR A 269 31.42 13.42 -7.34
C THR A 269 31.80 12.16 -6.58
N LEU A 270 30.80 11.33 -6.26
CA LEU A 270 31.06 10.04 -5.63
C LEU A 270 31.68 9.09 -6.65
N PRO A 271 32.73 8.32 -6.24
CA PRO A 271 33.29 7.32 -7.13
C PRO A 271 32.27 6.23 -7.39
N ALA A 272 32.00 5.95 -8.65
CA ALA A 272 31.10 4.88 -9.09
C ALA A 272 31.85 3.92 -10.01
N LEU A 273 31.65 2.62 -9.81
CA LEU A 273 32.15 1.60 -10.73
C LEU A 273 31.35 1.63 -12.03
N ILE A 274 30.03 1.80 -11.91
CA ILE A 274 29.08 1.95 -13.01
C ILE A 274 28.10 3.04 -12.59
N ASN A 275 28.04 4.12 -13.36
CA ASN A 275 27.11 5.21 -13.07
C ASN A 275 25.82 5.05 -13.88
N PRO A 276 24.68 4.75 -13.22
CA PRO A 276 23.39 4.56 -13.91
C PRO A 276 22.92 5.77 -14.71
N LEU A 277 23.30 6.97 -14.27
CA LEU A 277 22.90 8.23 -14.91
C LEU A 277 23.70 8.52 -16.17
N GLN A 278 24.97 8.05 -16.24
CA GLN A 278 25.84 8.26 -17.38
C GLN A 278 25.77 7.11 -18.39
N ASP A 279 25.66 5.88 -17.91
CA ASP A 279 25.59 4.68 -18.74
C ASP A 279 24.47 3.73 -18.33
N PRO A 280 23.21 4.10 -18.62
CA PRO A 280 22.05 3.27 -18.31
C PRO A 280 22.01 1.95 -19.09
N MET A 281 22.67 1.91 -20.28
CA MET A 281 22.68 0.72 -21.12
C MET A 281 23.47 -0.42 -20.49
N THR A 282 24.62 -0.14 -19.88
CA THR A 282 25.44 -1.14 -19.19
C THR A 282 24.67 -1.77 -18.04
N ILE A 283 23.96 -0.99 -17.21
CA ILE A 283 23.15 -1.54 -16.13
C ILE A 283 21.98 -2.38 -16.66
N MET A 284 21.33 -1.92 -17.73
CA MET A 284 20.24 -2.68 -18.35
C MET A 284 20.72 -4.04 -18.87
N VAL A 285 21.88 -4.10 -19.51
CA VAL A 285 22.46 -5.36 -20.00
C VAL A 285 22.82 -6.29 -18.84
N ILE A 286 23.40 -5.78 -17.75
CA ILE A 286 23.72 -6.56 -16.56
C ILE A 286 22.44 -7.10 -15.93
N ALA A 287 21.41 -6.26 -15.77
CA ALA A 287 20.12 -6.68 -15.20
C ALA A 287 19.44 -7.74 -16.06
N LEU A 288 19.44 -7.57 -17.39
CA LEU A 288 18.89 -8.55 -18.32
C LEU A 288 19.69 -9.88 -18.26
N GLY A 289 21.01 -9.81 -18.26
CA GLY A 289 21.87 -10.98 -18.15
C GLY A 289 21.64 -11.77 -16.86
N LEU A 290 21.54 -11.07 -15.74
CA LEU A 290 21.21 -11.66 -14.45
C LEU A 290 19.79 -12.26 -14.43
N GLY A 291 18.82 -11.61 -15.08
CA GLY A 291 17.47 -12.14 -15.25
C GLY A 291 17.43 -13.43 -16.06
N VAL A 292 18.15 -13.49 -17.18
CA VAL A 292 18.28 -14.72 -17.99
C VAL A 292 18.94 -15.82 -17.17
N LEU A 293 20.01 -15.52 -16.44
CA LEU A 293 20.69 -16.49 -15.57
C LEU A 293 19.76 -17.04 -14.50
N HIS A 294 18.95 -16.20 -13.88
CA HIS A 294 17.93 -16.60 -12.90
C HIS A 294 16.87 -17.52 -13.52
N MET A 295 16.38 -17.18 -14.72
CA MET A 295 15.42 -18.03 -15.44
C MET A 295 16.02 -19.40 -15.80
N LEU A 296 17.24 -19.43 -16.31
CA LEU A 296 17.94 -20.69 -16.61
C LEU A 296 18.15 -21.54 -15.35
N PHE A 297 18.53 -20.90 -14.25
CA PHE A 297 18.64 -21.56 -12.95
C PHE A 297 17.31 -22.19 -12.50
N GLY A 298 16.21 -21.44 -12.62
CA GLY A 298 14.86 -21.96 -12.32
C GLY A 298 14.48 -23.15 -13.20
N GLN A 299 14.81 -23.12 -14.50
CA GLN A 299 14.58 -24.26 -15.40
C GLN A 299 15.40 -25.48 -14.99
N CYS A 300 16.66 -25.31 -14.61
CA CYS A 300 17.50 -26.43 -14.11
C CYS A 300 16.89 -27.06 -12.86
N VAL A 301 16.38 -26.26 -11.93
CA VAL A 301 15.69 -26.75 -10.72
C VAL A 301 14.40 -27.51 -11.08
N HIS A 302 13.68 -27.05 -12.10
CA HIS A 302 12.44 -27.72 -12.54
C HIS A 302 12.69 -29.10 -13.20
N ILE A 303 13.84 -29.28 -13.84
CA ILE A 303 14.20 -30.55 -14.49
C ILE A 303 14.66 -31.60 -13.46
N TYR A 304 15.25 -31.16 -12.34
CA TYR A 304 15.69 -32.02 -11.26
C TYR A 304 14.53 -32.51 -10.40
#